data_8beaa2e7e9428444a701cd9ec23555ca
#
_entry.id   8beaa2e7e9428444a701cd9ec23555ca
#
_cell.length_a   1.000
_cell.length_b   1.000
_cell.length_c   1.000
_cell.angle_alpha   90.00
_cell.angle_beta   90.00
_cell.angle_gamma   90.00
#
_symmetry.space_group_name_H-M   'P 1'
#
loop_
_entity.id
_entity.type
_entity.pdbx_description
1 polymer ?
#
loop_
_entity_poly.entity_id
_entity_poly.type
_entity_poly.pdbx_seq_one_letter_code
_entity_poly.pdbx_strand_id
1 'polypeptide(L)'
;MNKIKIANKKVDINIQGYLTNFDEWSEDFVKKMAIRDNIKLYNDHWEVIYYFREYYIQNLVSPTMHHLIIELMSKNIKFHDRKKYEEHIYSLFPTDPIREICKLAGLPMPQADS
;
A
#
# COMPACT_ATOMS: atom_id res chain seq x y z
N MET A 1 9.19 -16.01 -13.48
CA MET A 1 8.49 -14.82 -12.99
C MET A 1 6.99 -15.01 -13.11
N ASN A 2 6.24 -14.65 -12.09
CA ASN A 2 4.80 -14.84 -12.09
C ASN A 2 4.10 -13.68 -12.81
N LYS A 3 3.00 -14.00 -13.47
CA LYS A 3 2.19 -12.99 -14.14
C LYS A 3 0.78 -13.02 -13.58
N ILE A 4 0.17 -11.85 -13.50
CA ILE A 4 -1.21 -11.71 -13.10
C ILE A 4 -1.97 -10.96 -14.19
N LYS A 5 -3.18 -11.40 -14.50
CA LYS A 5 -3.98 -10.77 -15.55
C LYS A 5 -4.80 -9.64 -14.96
N ILE A 6 -4.56 -8.43 -15.45
CA ILE A 6 -5.28 -7.22 -15.05
C ILE A 6 -6.00 -6.69 -16.28
N ALA A 7 -7.34 -6.75 -16.26
CA ALA A 7 -8.17 -6.44 -17.43
C ALA A 7 -7.73 -7.31 -18.62
N ASN A 8 -7.26 -6.72 -19.71
CA ASN A 8 -6.78 -7.46 -20.88
C ASN A 8 -5.27 -7.55 -20.95
N LYS A 9 -4.57 -7.22 -19.86
CA LYS A 9 -3.11 -7.13 -19.86
C LYS A 9 -2.54 -8.02 -18.77
N LYS A 10 -1.42 -8.67 -19.08
CA LYS A 10 -0.66 -9.42 -18.08
C LYS A 10 0.45 -8.55 -17.55
N VAL A 11 0.57 -8.47 -16.24
CA VAL A 11 1.65 -7.72 -15.59
C VAL A 11 2.49 -8.69 -14.75
N ASP A 12 3.80 -8.39 -14.65
CA ASP A 12 4.73 -9.23 -13.92
C ASP A 12 4.70 -8.91 -12.43
N ILE A 13 4.62 -9.96 -11.62
CA ILE A 13 4.78 -9.84 -10.18
C ILE A 13 5.86 -10.81 -9.74
N ASN A 14 6.53 -10.50 -8.62
CA ASN A 14 7.50 -11.42 -8.05
C ASN A 14 6.79 -12.49 -7.23
N ILE A 15 7.59 -13.41 -6.67
CA ILE A 15 7.04 -14.56 -5.94
C ILE A 15 6.23 -14.14 -4.70
N GLN A 16 6.50 -12.97 -4.16
CA GLN A 16 5.78 -12.43 -2.99
C GLN A 16 4.58 -11.58 -3.38
N GLY A 17 4.33 -11.38 -4.68
CA GLY A 17 3.19 -10.62 -5.17
C GLY A 17 3.43 -9.14 -5.41
N TYR A 18 4.69 -8.70 -5.33
CA TYR A 18 5.03 -7.30 -5.61
C TYR A 18 5.18 -7.09 -7.11
N LEU A 19 4.64 -5.96 -7.59
CA LEU A 19 4.75 -5.57 -8.99
C LEU A 19 6.21 -5.31 -9.33
N THR A 20 6.68 -5.82 -10.47
CA THR A 20 8.08 -5.65 -10.87
C THR A 20 8.33 -4.36 -11.63
N ASN A 21 7.29 -3.76 -12.20
CA ASN A 21 7.39 -2.51 -12.94
C ASN A 21 6.38 -1.52 -12.39
N PHE A 22 6.87 -0.47 -11.73
CA PHE A 22 6.04 0.56 -11.11
C PHE A 22 5.03 1.17 -12.09
N ASP A 23 5.42 1.30 -13.37
CA ASP A 23 4.58 1.92 -14.38
C ASP A 23 3.41 1.06 -14.82
N GLU A 24 3.40 -0.22 -14.46
CA GLU A 24 2.28 -1.12 -14.79
C GLU A 24 1.18 -1.11 -13.73
N TRP A 25 1.32 -0.29 -12.71
CA TRP A 25 0.32 -0.19 -11.66
C TRP A 25 -0.99 0.42 -12.18
N SER A 26 -2.10 -0.06 -11.63
CA SER A 26 -3.43 0.50 -11.91
C SER A 26 -4.34 0.22 -10.72
N GLU A 27 -5.47 0.91 -10.66
CA GLU A 27 -6.47 0.62 -9.64
C GLU A 27 -7.02 -0.81 -9.77
N ASP A 28 -7.12 -1.31 -11.00
CA ASP A 28 -7.54 -2.70 -11.21
C ASP A 28 -6.56 -3.69 -10.61
N PHE A 29 -5.25 -3.37 -10.66
CA PHE A 29 -4.24 -4.18 -9.98
C PHE A 29 -4.51 -4.23 -8.47
N VAL A 30 -4.78 -3.08 -7.86
CA VAL A 30 -5.08 -3.01 -6.43
C VAL A 30 -6.28 -3.89 -6.09
N LYS A 31 -7.35 -3.76 -6.86
CA LYS A 31 -8.58 -4.53 -6.61
C LYS A 31 -8.31 -6.04 -6.69
N LYS A 32 -7.54 -6.45 -7.68
CA LYS A 32 -7.19 -7.85 -7.87
C LYS A 32 -6.35 -8.39 -6.71
N MET A 33 -5.33 -7.65 -6.33
CA MET A 33 -4.46 -8.07 -5.23
C MET A 33 -5.17 -8.03 -3.88
N ALA A 34 -6.06 -7.08 -3.69
CA ALA A 34 -6.85 -7.00 -2.45
C ALA A 34 -7.75 -8.23 -2.29
N ILE A 35 -8.39 -8.66 -3.37
CA ILE A 35 -9.19 -9.89 -3.35
C ILE A 35 -8.31 -11.08 -2.98
N ARG A 36 -7.15 -11.18 -3.59
CA ARG A 36 -6.20 -12.25 -3.37
C ARG A 36 -5.71 -12.28 -1.91
N ASP A 37 -5.51 -11.11 -1.32
CA ASP A 37 -5.01 -10.98 0.05
C ASP A 37 -6.14 -10.84 1.07
N ASN A 38 -7.38 -11.00 0.62
CA ASN A 38 -8.57 -10.96 1.47
C ASN A 38 -8.74 -9.62 2.20
N ILE A 39 -8.50 -8.52 1.46
CA ILE A 39 -8.65 -7.16 1.97
C ILE A 39 -9.85 -6.52 1.29
N LYS A 40 -10.76 -5.97 2.08
CA LYS A 40 -11.89 -5.20 1.57
C LYS A 40 -11.50 -3.73 1.53
N LEU A 41 -11.55 -3.13 0.33
CA LEU A 41 -11.08 -1.77 0.12
C LEU A 41 -12.14 -0.73 0.46
N TYR A 42 -11.76 0.23 1.28
CA TYR A 42 -12.57 1.41 1.60
C TYR A 42 -11.80 2.67 1.19
N ASN A 43 -12.42 3.83 1.32
CA ASN A 43 -11.79 5.10 0.95
C ASN A 43 -10.44 5.29 1.67
N ASP A 44 -10.38 4.92 2.95
CA ASP A 44 -9.16 5.08 3.73
C ASP A 44 -8.01 4.23 3.18
N HIS A 45 -8.32 3.05 2.64
CA HIS A 45 -7.29 2.23 1.97
C HIS A 45 -6.71 2.97 0.76
N TRP A 46 -7.59 3.54 -0.07
CA TRP A 46 -7.15 4.24 -1.28
C TRP A 46 -6.31 5.47 -0.94
N GLU A 47 -6.69 6.23 0.08
CA GLU A 47 -5.90 7.40 0.52
C GLU A 47 -4.48 7.00 0.88
N VAL A 48 -4.34 5.91 1.65
CA VAL A 48 -3.02 5.42 2.08
C VAL A 48 -2.21 4.93 0.89
N ILE A 49 -2.85 4.19 -0.03
CA ILE A 49 -2.17 3.66 -1.22
C ILE A 49 -1.64 4.80 -2.08
N TYR A 50 -2.45 5.83 -2.33
CA TYR A 50 -2.00 6.97 -3.14
C TYR A 50 -0.93 7.78 -2.44
N TYR A 51 -1.01 7.93 -1.12
CA TYR A 51 0.06 8.59 -0.37
C TYR A 51 1.40 7.85 -0.56
N PHE A 52 1.38 6.52 -0.48
CA PHE A 52 2.60 5.72 -0.66
C PHE A 52 3.18 5.90 -2.07
N ARG A 53 2.33 5.92 -3.10
CA ARG A 53 2.81 6.13 -4.47
C ARG A 53 3.43 7.51 -4.64
N GLU A 54 2.77 8.55 -4.14
CA GLU A 54 3.30 9.93 -4.21
C GLU A 54 4.63 10.04 -3.49
N TYR A 55 4.71 9.49 -2.30
CA TYR A 55 5.94 9.50 -1.52
C TYR A 55 7.08 8.81 -2.26
N TYR A 56 6.81 7.67 -2.85
CA TYR A 56 7.81 6.91 -3.58
C TYR A 56 8.31 7.66 -4.81
N ILE A 57 7.41 8.32 -5.54
CA ILE A 57 7.80 9.12 -6.70
C ILE A 57 8.79 10.21 -6.29
N GLN A 58 8.60 10.82 -5.14
CA GLN A 58 9.44 11.91 -4.68
C GLN A 58 10.72 11.44 -4.00
N ASN A 59 10.72 10.31 -3.34
CA ASN A 59 11.80 9.89 -2.46
C ASN A 59 12.50 8.59 -2.87
N LEU A 60 11.92 7.81 -3.78
CA LEU A 60 12.42 6.53 -4.26
C LEU A 60 12.54 5.47 -3.15
N VAL A 61 11.86 5.69 -2.03
CA VAL A 61 11.69 4.71 -0.95
C VAL A 61 10.25 4.81 -0.47
N SER A 62 9.78 3.77 0.21
CA SER A 62 8.43 3.79 0.78
C SER A 62 8.41 4.58 2.09
N PRO A 63 7.23 5.13 2.49
CA PRO A 63 7.09 5.69 3.83
C PRO A 63 7.24 4.63 4.90
N THR A 64 7.64 5.06 6.09
CA THR A 64 7.60 4.22 7.28
C THR A 64 6.25 4.37 7.97
N MET A 65 5.99 3.54 8.98
CA MET A 65 4.79 3.70 9.82
C MET A 65 4.74 5.11 10.44
N HIS A 66 5.88 5.62 10.87
CA HIS A 66 5.98 6.98 11.44
C HIS A 66 5.52 8.03 10.43
N HIS A 67 6.02 7.96 9.19
CA HIS A 67 5.64 8.91 8.13
C HIS A 67 4.14 8.82 7.86
N LEU A 68 3.60 7.60 7.79
CA LEU A 68 2.18 7.41 7.51
C LEU A 68 1.31 8.01 8.61
N ILE A 69 1.66 7.79 9.87
CA ILE A 69 0.90 8.33 11.00
C ILE A 69 0.89 9.86 10.94
N ILE A 70 2.06 10.48 10.70
CA ILE A 70 2.16 11.94 10.61
C ILE A 70 1.29 12.47 9.47
N GLU A 71 1.31 11.81 8.32
CA GLU A 71 0.47 12.21 7.19
C GLU A 71 -1.01 12.16 7.55
N LEU A 72 -1.46 11.07 8.17
CA LEU A 72 -2.86 10.93 8.57
C LEU A 72 -3.26 11.97 9.63
N MET A 73 -2.37 12.24 10.58
CA MET A 73 -2.63 13.26 11.61
C MET A 73 -2.75 14.65 11.00
N SER A 74 -2.01 14.95 9.95
CA SER A 74 -2.04 16.26 9.31
C SER A 74 -3.28 16.47 8.47
N LYS A 75 -3.85 15.39 7.91
CA LYS A 75 -5.00 15.49 7.00
C LYS A 75 -6.34 15.25 7.65
N ASN A 76 -6.38 14.39 8.66
CA ASN A 76 -7.63 13.98 9.30
C ASN A 76 -7.50 14.04 10.81
N ILE A 77 -8.19 14.97 11.45
CA ILE A 77 -8.23 15.01 12.91
C ILE A 77 -9.33 14.04 13.36
N LYS A 78 -9.10 12.73 13.13
CA LYS A 78 -10.04 11.69 13.54
C LYS A 78 -9.80 11.23 14.96
N PHE A 79 -8.54 11.20 15.37
CA PHE A 79 -8.14 10.66 16.66
C PHE A 79 -7.28 11.69 17.37
N HIS A 80 -7.20 11.57 18.70
CA HIS A 80 -6.47 12.54 19.51
C HIS A 80 -5.01 12.14 19.74
N ASP A 81 -4.66 10.88 19.53
CA ASP A 81 -3.30 10.46 19.77
C ASP A 81 -2.78 9.51 18.68
N ARG A 82 -1.47 9.41 18.66
CA ARG A 82 -0.73 8.63 17.67
C ARG A 82 -1.10 7.15 17.69
N LYS A 83 -1.34 6.60 18.88
CA LYS A 83 -1.66 5.18 19.02
C LYS A 83 -2.97 4.83 18.33
N LYS A 84 -3.95 5.73 18.37
CA LYS A 84 -5.23 5.51 17.70
C LYS A 84 -5.08 5.46 16.19
N TYR A 85 -4.21 6.28 15.62
CA TYR A 85 -3.91 6.23 14.18
C TYR A 85 -3.24 4.90 13.83
N GLU A 86 -2.29 4.45 14.65
CA GLU A 86 -1.64 3.17 14.41
C GLU A 86 -2.64 2.02 14.46
N GLU A 87 -3.53 2.01 15.44
CA GLU A 87 -4.59 1.01 15.54
C GLU A 87 -5.49 1.01 14.31
N HIS A 88 -5.81 2.21 13.80
CA HIS A 88 -6.61 2.35 12.60
C HIS A 88 -5.91 1.73 11.39
N ILE A 89 -4.61 2.00 11.24
CA ILE A 89 -3.82 1.43 10.14
C ILE A 89 -3.83 -0.10 10.22
N TYR A 90 -3.64 -0.66 11.41
CA TYR A 90 -3.69 -2.11 11.60
C TYR A 90 -5.09 -2.68 11.34
N SER A 91 -6.15 -1.91 11.55
CA SER A 91 -7.50 -2.36 11.22
C SER A 91 -7.72 -2.44 9.72
N LEU A 92 -7.06 -1.55 8.95
CA LEU A 92 -7.15 -1.55 7.48
C LEU A 92 -6.28 -2.63 6.84
N PHE A 93 -5.10 -2.87 7.40
CA PHE A 93 -4.10 -3.80 6.88
C PHE A 93 -3.59 -4.68 8.04
N PRO A 94 -4.32 -5.74 8.38
CA PRO A 94 -4.12 -6.41 9.69
C PRO A 94 -2.80 -7.12 9.90
N THR A 95 -2.18 -7.67 8.86
CA THR A 95 -1.02 -8.55 9.06
C THR A 95 0.28 -7.78 9.15
N ASP A 96 0.62 -7.06 8.09
CA ASP A 96 1.88 -6.30 8.02
C ASP A 96 1.58 -5.07 7.19
N PRO A 97 1.13 -3.98 7.84
CA PRO A 97 0.61 -2.83 7.10
C PRO A 97 1.56 -2.28 6.05
N ILE A 98 2.81 -2.00 6.41
CA ILE A 98 3.73 -1.34 5.46
C ILE A 98 3.99 -2.23 4.26
N ARG A 99 4.21 -3.52 4.47
CA ARG A 99 4.43 -4.46 3.36
C ARG A 99 3.19 -4.60 2.49
N GLU A 100 2.02 -4.71 3.09
CA GLU A 100 0.78 -4.86 2.34
C GLU A 100 0.50 -3.60 1.52
N ILE A 101 0.68 -2.42 2.12
CA ILE A 101 0.47 -1.16 1.40
C ILE A 101 1.44 -1.06 0.23
N CYS A 102 2.72 -1.37 0.42
CA CYS A 102 3.69 -1.36 -0.66
C CYS A 102 3.29 -2.29 -1.80
N LYS A 103 2.83 -3.49 -1.46
CA LYS A 103 2.38 -4.45 -2.46
C LYS A 103 1.22 -3.88 -3.29
N LEU A 104 0.19 -3.37 -2.62
CA LEU A 104 -0.99 -2.82 -3.30
C LEU A 104 -0.65 -1.56 -4.09
N ALA A 105 0.30 -0.76 -3.60
CA ALA A 105 0.70 0.49 -4.26
C ALA A 105 1.68 0.27 -5.42
N GLY A 106 2.08 -0.97 -5.68
CA GLY A 106 3.01 -1.27 -6.78
C GLY A 106 4.45 -0.89 -6.49
N LEU A 107 4.80 -0.72 -5.23
CA LEU A 107 6.17 -0.38 -4.81
C LEU A 107 6.99 -1.64 -4.58
N PRO A 108 8.33 -1.53 -4.58
CA PRO A 108 9.18 -2.64 -4.16
C PRO A 108 8.92 -3.01 -2.70
N MET A 109 9.32 -4.23 -2.34
CA MET A 109 9.25 -4.65 -0.95
C MET A 109 10.06 -3.68 -0.08
N PRO A 110 9.48 -3.21 1.05
CA PRO A 110 10.21 -2.27 1.91
C PRO A 110 11.38 -2.93 2.60
N GLN A 111 12.33 -2.11 3.05
CA GLN A 111 13.47 -2.58 3.83
C GLN A 111 12.98 -3.20 5.15
N ALA A 112 13.74 -4.18 5.65
CA ALA A 112 13.31 -4.97 6.79
C ALA A 112 13.10 -4.13 8.06
N ASP A 113 13.78 -3.01 8.18
CA ASP A 113 13.73 -2.13 9.33
C ASP A 113 12.96 -0.84 9.08
N SER A 114 12.09 -0.86 8.10
CA SER A 114 11.28 0.31 7.73
C SER A 114 10.15 0.56 8.71
#